data_e2e9c6b4b2b82f9c11d603fa00be5878
#
_entry.id   e2e9c6b4b2b82f9c11d603fa00be5878
#
_cell.length_a   1.000
_cell.length_b   1.000
_cell.length_c   1.000
_cell.angle_alpha   90.00
_cell.angle_beta   90.00
_cell.angle_gamma   90.00
#
_symmetry.space_group_name_H-M   'P 1'
#
loop_
_entity.id
_entity.type
_entity.pdbx_description
1 polymer ?
#
loop_
_entity_poly.entity_id
_entity_poly.type
_entity_poly.pdbx_seq_one_letter_code
_entity_poly.pdbx_strand_id
1 'polypeptide(L)'
;MSKNRTSRFMPVIVAVSIVTGILIGTFYANHFSGNKLGIINTSSNKLNALLRIIDDQYVDTVNMGELVEDAMPQILGELDPHSSYIPAKDLEAVNSDLKGSFSGIGIQFTIQQDTIHVNNVIQGGPSEKVGLMAGDRIIEVDDSAFVGKIVTNYESMKRLKGPKGSEVKLGVFRPGEKETLHFTIVRGDIPVKSVDAAYMLNDKFGYIKVNKFGETTYPELLISLAKLNQANCEGVVIDLRGNTGGYMGAAIQMVNEFLPKNRLIVYTQGRKSPRENYTSNGTGSSQKMPIVVLMDEGSASASEIFAGAIQDNDRGTIIGRRSFGKGLVQQPIDFSDGSAIRLTIARYYTPSGRCIQKPYVKGNDANYEMDILTRYEHGEFFSQDSIKQDQSQIFETSLGRPVYGGGGIMPDIFVPQDTTGMTSYYRMAVNRGLTIQFAFQYTDNHRAEMQKYETEESLLQYLKHQNILEQFARFAENKGLKRRNILMYKSQKLFETNLYGNIIYNMLGMEAYIEYLNKSDKTVLKALEVLDKGESFPKAPEQPIEPKVSDEGTKKTTAQTDSARKAPSRHHRINNEVRCFA
;
A
#
# COMPACT_ATOMS: atom_id res chain seq x y z
N MET A 1 -78.98 -28.66 46.26
CA MET A 1 -78.22 -27.46 45.80
C MET A 1 -77.00 -27.25 46.71
N SER A 2 -75.87 -27.75 46.25
CA SER A 2 -74.57 -27.57 46.99
C SER A 2 -73.96 -26.18 46.64
N LYS A 3 -73.94 -25.25 47.58
CA LYS A 3 -73.33 -23.99 47.44
C LYS A 3 -71.77 -24.16 47.51
N ASN A 4 -71.14 -23.90 46.35
CA ASN A 4 -69.66 -23.91 46.23
C ASN A 4 -68.98 -23.05 47.30
N ARG A 5 -68.39 -23.65 48.32
CA ARG A 5 -67.52 -23.00 49.34
C ARG A 5 -66.26 -22.38 48.76
N THR A 6 -65.80 -22.76 47.60
CA THR A 6 -64.61 -22.31 46.93
C THR A 6 -64.67 -20.85 46.45
N SER A 7 -65.87 -20.30 46.14
CA SER A 7 -66.04 -18.92 45.68
C SER A 7 -65.74 -17.85 46.77
N ARG A 8 -65.82 -18.21 48.05
CA ARG A 8 -65.65 -17.28 49.17
C ARG A 8 -64.21 -17.04 49.49
N PHE A 9 -63.28 -17.94 49.12
CA PHE A 9 -61.84 -17.84 49.34
C PHE A 9 -61.09 -17.36 48.09
N MET A 10 -61.72 -17.16 46.96
CA MET A 10 -61.11 -16.75 45.71
C MET A 10 -60.33 -15.43 45.83
N PRO A 11 -60.85 -14.37 46.50
CA PRO A 11 -60.09 -13.14 46.69
C PRO A 11 -58.81 -13.34 47.53
N VAL A 12 -58.89 -14.21 48.53
CA VAL A 12 -57.74 -14.51 49.40
C VAL A 12 -56.68 -15.30 48.65
N ILE A 13 -57.09 -16.27 47.83
CA ILE A 13 -56.17 -17.05 46.99
C ILE A 13 -55.47 -16.15 45.98
N VAL A 14 -56.19 -15.22 45.32
CA VAL A 14 -55.62 -14.26 44.38
C VAL A 14 -54.64 -13.34 45.09
N ALA A 15 -55.00 -12.78 46.28
CA ALA A 15 -54.13 -11.92 47.05
C ALA A 15 -52.85 -12.66 47.48
N VAL A 16 -52.93 -13.88 47.96
CA VAL A 16 -51.79 -14.70 48.36
C VAL A 16 -50.90 -15.04 47.12
N SER A 17 -51.49 -15.33 45.98
CA SER A 17 -50.76 -15.59 44.74
C SER A 17 -50.01 -14.35 44.27
N ILE A 18 -50.60 -13.16 44.35
CA ILE A 18 -49.94 -11.88 44.00
C ILE A 18 -48.80 -11.59 44.96
N VAL A 19 -49.02 -11.71 46.27
CA VAL A 19 -47.98 -11.49 47.27
C VAL A 19 -46.81 -12.51 47.10
N THR A 20 -47.13 -13.78 46.85
CA THR A 20 -46.11 -14.79 46.59
C THR A 20 -45.36 -14.52 45.29
N GLY A 21 -46.05 -14.07 44.24
CA GLY A 21 -45.43 -13.67 42.96
C GLY A 21 -44.48 -12.45 43.14
N ILE A 22 -44.90 -11.45 43.94
CA ILE A 22 -44.06 -10.28 44.27
C ILE A 22 -42.87 -10.73 45.12
N LEU A 23 -43.03 -11.58 46.11
CA LEU A 23 -41.94 -12.10 46.95
C LEU A 23 -40.97 -12.94 46.15
N ILE A 24 -41.47 -13.84 45.26
CA ILE A 24 -40.61 -14.61 44.37
C ILE A 24 -39.92 -13.67 43.37
N GLY A 25 -40.62 -12.72 42.78
CA GLY A 25 -40.07 -11.73 41.85
C GLY A 25 -39.00 -10.84 42.49
N THR A 26 -39.24 -10.34 43.72
CA THR A 26 -38.24 -9.55 44.48
C THR A 26 -37.07 -10.42 44.96
N PHE A 27 -37.33 -11.66 45.37
CA PHE A 27 -36.27 -12.60 45.71
C PHE A 27 -35.41 -12.95 44.48
N TYR A 28 -36.05 -13.17 43.33
CA TYR A 28 -35.34 -13.41 42.07
C TYR A 28 -34.57 -12.17 41.58
N ALA A 29 -35.19 -11.00 41.64
CA ALA A 29 -34.52 -9.71 41.33
C ALA A 29 -33.37 -9.44 42.27
N ASN A 30 -33.49 -9.65 43.57
CA ASN A 30 -32.41 -9.43 44.54
C ASN A 30 -31.34 -10.50 44.54
N HIS A 31 -31.71 -11.77 44.22
CA HIS A 31 -30.73 -12.87 44.19
C HIS A 31 -30.06 -13.07 42.84
N PHE A 32 -30.76 -12.76 41.75
CA PHE A 32 -30.23 -12.94 40.39
C PHE A 32 -29.92 -11.65 39.64
N SER A 33 -30.47 -10.50 40.04
CA SER A 33 -30.03 -9.18 39.58
C SER A 33 -29.19 -8.40 40.60
N GLY A 34 -28.95 -8.99 41.78
CA GLY A 34 -28.15 -8.39 42.82
C GLY A 34 -26.69 -8.26 42.42
N ASN A 35 -26.22 -7.04 42.46
CA ASN A 35 -24.84 -6.60 42.62
C ASN A 35 -23.74 -7.63 42.33
N LYS A 36 -23.63 -8.07 41.09
CA LYS A 36 -22.40 -8.66 40.57
C LYS A 36 -21.41 -7.59 40.15
N LEU A 37 -21.20 -6.57 40.97
CA LEU A 37 -19.92 -5.85 41.05
C LEU A 37 -18.84 -6.74 41.68
N GLY A 38 -19.20 -7.94 42.14
CA GLY A 38 -18.30 -8.95 42.68
C GLY A 38 -18.00 -10.02 41.64
N ILE A 39 -16.79 -10.01 41.09
CA ILE A 39 -16.15 -11.03 40.26
C ILE A 39 -16.63 -11.03 38.80
N ILE A 40 -16.21 -10.01 38.07
CA ILE A 40 -16.18 -10.02 36.60
C ILE A 40 -15.08 -11.00 36.18
N ASN A 41 -15.46 -12.26 35.93
CA ASN A 41 -14.50 -13.36 35.70
C ASN A 41 -14.02 -13.50 34.25
N THR A 42 -14.36 -12.57 33.35
CA THR A 42 -13.85 -12.56 31.99
C THR A 42 -13.21 -11.21 31.64
N SER A 43 -12.08 -11.24 30.95
CA SER A 43 -11.30 -10.04 30.59
C SER A 43 -12.12 -9.00 29.82
N SER A 44 -13.02 -9.44 28.95
CA SER A 44 -13.94 -8.57 28.17
C SER A 44 -14.93 -7.79 29.05
N ASN A 45 -15.37 -8.37 30.17
CA ASN A 45 -16.26 -7.67 31.11
C ASN A 45 -15.52 -6.59 31.90
N LYS A 46 -14.20 -6.71 32.14
CA LYS A 46 -13.39 -5.69 32.83
C LYS A 46 -13.29 -4.40 32.03
N LEU A 47 -13.11 -4.47 30.71
CA LEU A 47 -13.05 -3.29 29.85
C LEU A 47 -14.39 -2.53 29.88
N ASN A 48 -15.51 -3.23 29.71
CA ASN A 48 -16.83 -2.62 29.78
C ASN A 48 -17.13 -2.04 31.17
N ALA A 49 -16.69 -2.69 32.25
CA ALA A 49 -16.82 -2.16 33.60
C ALA A 49 -15.96 -0.92 33.83
N LEU A 50 -14.73 -0.90 33.31
CA LEU A 50 -13.86 0.26 33.39
C LEU A 50 -14.50 1.49 32.69
N LEU A 51 -15.00 1.32 31.47
CA LEU A 51 -15.66 2.40 30.73
C LEU A 51 -16.88 2.95 31.51
N ARG A 52 -17.71 2.07 32.09
CA ARG A 52 -18.85 2.49 32.93
C ARG A 52 -18.42 3.22 34.21
N ILE A 53 -17.33 2.77 34.87
CA ILE A 53 -16.81 3.44 36.07
C ILE A 53 -16.28 4.83 35.72
N ILE A 54 -15.60 4.98 34.57
CA ILE A 54 -15.12 6.28 34.10
C ILE A 54 -16.31 7.22 33.84
N ASP A 55 -17.32 6.74 33.11
CA ASP A 55 -18.53 7.53 32.81
C ASP A 55 -19.28 8.00 34.05
N ASP A 56 -19.36 7.10 35.08
CA ASP A 56 -20.12 7.36 36.32
C ASP A 56 -19.34 8.13 37.42
N GLN A 57 -18.03 7.92 37.53
CA GLN A 57 -17.27 8.35 38.71
C GLN A 57 -16.06 9.24 38.45
N TYR A 58 -15.69 9.49 37.17
CA TYR A 58 -14.54 10.32 36.89
C TYR A 58 -14.83 11.77 37.26
N VAL A 59 -13.80 12.48 37.78
CA VAL A 59 -13.93 13.83 38.37
C VAL A 59 -14.42 14.86 37.35
N ASP A 60 -14.08 14.72 36.06
CA ASP A 60 -14.48 15.62 34.99
C ASP A 60 -15.38 14.90 33.97
N THR A 61 -16.13 15.66 33.18
CA THR A 61 -16.96 15.12 32.10
C THR A 61 -16.08 14.54 31.01
N VAL A 62 -16.30 13.28 30.64
CA VAL A 62 -15.57 12.57 29.57
C VAL A 62 -16.49 12.30 28.37
N ASN A 63 -16.00 12.58 27.18
CA ASN A 63 -16.64 12.11 25.96
C ASN A 63 -16.30 10.63 25.76
N MET A 64 -17.21 9.76 26.17
CA MET A 64 -17.00 8.31 26.09
C MET A 64 -16.80 7.81 24.65
N GLY A 65 -17.40 8.47 23.65
CA GLY A 65 -17.19 8.17 22.23
C GLY A 65 -15.73 8.40 21.82
N GLU A 66 -15.20 9.58 22.11
CA GLU A 66 -13.78 9.90 21.81
C GLU A 66 -12.82 8.99 22.57
N LEU A 67 -13.10 8.69 23.84
CA LEU A 67 -12.27 7.80 24.63
C LEU A 67 -12.19 6.40 24.03
N VAL A 68 -13.30 5.86 23.53
CA VAL A 68 -13.35 4.55 22.87
C VAL A 68 -12.63 4.60 21.52
N GLU A 69 -12.85 5.66 20.72
CA GLU A 69 -12.14 5.88 19.44
C GLU A 69 -10.61 5.88 19.63
N ASP A 70 -10.11 6.57 20.68
CA ASP A 70 -8.67 6.64 20.99
C ASP A 70 -8.11 5.31 21.54
N ALA A 71 -8.94 4.49 22.19
CA ALA A 71 -8.54 3.21 22.76
C ALA A 71 -8.48 2.08 21.71
N MET A 72 -9.31 2.11 20.66
CA MET A 72 -9.41 1.05 19.65
C MET A 72 -8.08 0.76 18.95
N PRO A 73 -7.32 1.76 18.45
CA PRO A 73 -6.01 1.53 17.85
C PRO A 73 -5.01 0.89 18.82
N GLN A 74 -5.03 1.29 20.11
CA GLN A 74 -4.13 0.76 21.12
C GLN A 74 -4.38 -0.74 21.37
N ILE A 75 -5.65 -1.13 21.48
CA ILE A 75 -6.04 -2.53 21.69
C ILE A 75 -5.62 -3.39 20.50
N LEU A 76 -5.80 -2.91 19.28
CA LEU A 76 -5.45 -3.66 18.08
C LEU A 76 -3.93 -3.74 17.86
N GLY A 77 -3.17 -2.71 18.20
CA GLY A 77 -1.71 -2.68 18.15
C GLY A 77 -1.04 -3.74 19.04
N GLU A 78 -1.71 -4.19 20.11
CA GLU A 78 -1.23 -5.29 20.95
C GLU A 78 -1.30 -6.68 20.29
N LEU A 79 -1.96 -6.80 19.11
CA LEU A 79 -2.16 -8.09 18.44
C LEU A 79 -1.09 -8.36 17.38
N ASP A 80 -0.96 -7.46 16.41
CA ASP A 80 -0.01 -7.56 15.30
C ASP A 80 0.08 -6.19 14.59
N PRO A 81 1.13 -5.92 13.79
CA PRO A 81 1.35 -4.60 13.18
C PRO A 81 0.40 -4.27 12.02
N HIS A 82 -0.57 -5.09 11.71
CA HIS A 82 -1.49 -4.91 10.57
C HIS A 82 -2.97 -4.89 10.94
N SER A 83 -3.32 -5.35 12.15
CA SER A 83 -4.67 -5.17 12.67
C SER A 83 -4.88 -3.70 13.01
N SER A 84 -5.91 -3.07 12.44
CA SER A 84 -6.10 -1.62 12.55
C SER A 84 -7.56 -1.23 12.73
N TYR A 85 -7.79 -0.12 13.41
CA TYR A 85 -9.07 0.55 13.49
C TYR A 85 -9.17 1.63 12.42
N ILE A 86 -10.32 1.77 11.81
CA ILE A 86 -10.60 2.76 10.77
C ILE A 86 -11.81 3.57 11.24
N PRO A 87 -11.62 4.84 11.64
CA PRO A 87 -12.72 5.73 12.01
C PRO A 87 -13.72 5.90 10.86
N ALA A 88 -14.99 6.13 11.18
CA ALA A 88 -16.07 6.29 10.19
C ALA A 88 -15.76 7.36 9.13
N LYS A 89 -15.12 8.46 9.53
CA LYS A 89 -14.70 9.56 8.64
C LYS A 89 -13.67 9.14 7.58
N ASP A 90 -12.87 8.10 7.83
CA ASP A 90 -11.75 7.67 6.98
C ASP A 90 -12.09 6.43 6.15
N LEU A 91 -13.17 5.70 6.50
CA LEU A 91 -13.52 4.41 5.89
C LEU A 91 -13.76 4.51 4.37
N GLU A 92 -14.45 5.56 3.91
CA GLU A 92 -14.70 5.78 2.49
C GLU A 92 -13.39 6.01 1.72
N ALA A 93 -12.48 6.83 2.26
CA ALA A 93 -11.19 7.12 1.65
C ALA A 93 -10.33 5.85 1.54
N VAL A 94 -10.30 5.05 2.61
CA VAL A 94 -9.52 3.80 2.67
C VAL A 94 -10.08 2.73 1.70
N ASN A 95 -11.40 2.67 1.54
CA ASN A 95 -12.04 1.69 0.65
C ASN A 95 -12.01 2.12 -0.82
N SER A 96 -12.10 3.42 -1.11
CA SER A 96 -12.17 3.93 -2.49
C SER A 96 -10.91 3.60 -3.29
N ASP A 97 -9.75 3.59 -2.66
CA ASP A 97 -8.48 3.27 -3.33
C ASP A 97 -8.43 1.84 -3.86
N LEU A 98 -8.96 0.88 -3.11
CA LEU A 98 -9.02 -0.54 -3.51
C LEU A 98 -10.20 -0.86 -4.44
N LYS A 99 -11.28 -0.09 -4.39
CA LYS A 99 -12.43 -0.23 -5.30
C LYS A 99 -12.13 0.21 -6.74
N GLY A 100 -10.96 0.85 -6.98
CA GLY A 100 -10.57 1.31 -8.31
C GLY A 100 -11.31 2.54 -8.81
N SER A 101 -12.07 3.23 -7.96
CA SER A 101 -12.68 4.52 -8.25
C SER A 101 -13.03 5.28 -6.97
N PHE A 102 -13.02 6.61 -7.06
CA PHE A 102 -13.55 7.50 -6.02
C PHE A 102 -14.40 8.58 -6.68
N SER A 103 -15.26 9.23 -5.90
CA SER A 103 -16.04 10.34 -6.39
C SER A 103 -15.32 11.67 -6.18
N GLY A 104 -15.20 12.46 -7.25
CA GLY A 104 -14.48 13.73 -7.24
C GLY A 104 -14.55 14.48 -8.57
N ILE A 105 -13.64 15.43 -8.77
CA ILE A 105 -13.60 16.27 -9.96
C ILE A 105 -12.75 15.69 -11.10
N GLY A 106 -11.84 14.75 -10.86
CA GLY A 106 -11.03 14.09 -11.90
C GLY A 106 -9.83 14.89 -12.36
N ILE A 107 -8.96 15.28 -11.44
CA ILE A 107 -7.67 15.90 -11.73
C ILE A 107 -6.54 15.22 -10.97
N GLN A 108 -5.33 15.30 -11.52
CA GLN A 108 -4.08 15.12 -10.80
C GLN A 108 -3.48 16.50 -10.52
N PHE A 109 -3.07 16.75 -9.29
CA PHE A 109 -2.57 18.06 -8.91
C PHE A 109 -1.36 17.98 -8.00
N THR A 110 -0.61 19.06 -7.95
CA THR A 110 0.42 19.32 -6.95
C THR A 110 0.14 20.64 -6.25
N ILE A 111 0.59 20.75 -5.00
CA ILE A 111 0.52 22.02 -4.27
C ILE A 111 1.88 22.69 -4.39
N GLN A 112 1.89 23.88 -4.99
CA GLN A 112 3.10 24.69 -5.12
C GLN A 112 2.76 26.14 -4.79
N GLN A 113 3.66 26.80 -4.04
CA GLN A 113 3.45 28.19 -3.62
C GLN A 113 2.06 28.39 -3.01
N ASP A 114 1.68 27.46 -2.13
CA ASP A 114 0.40 27.50 -1.42
C ASP A 114 -0.84 27.56 -2.34
N THR A 115 -0.77 26.94 -3.52
CA THR A 115 -1.84 26.89 -4.52
C THR A 115 -1.92 25.52 -5.16
N ILE A 116 -3.13 25.07 -5.51
CA ILE A 116 -3.35 23.83 -6.28
C ILE A 116 -3.02 24.09 -7.76
N HIS A 117 -2.07 23.35 -8.30
CA HIS A 117 -1.75 23.33 -9.72
C HIS A 117 -2.24 22.04 -10.37
N VAL A 118 -3.05 22.14 -11.39
CA VAL A 118 -3.55 21.00 -12.16
C VAL A 118 -2.43 20.48 -13.06
N ASN A 119 -1.94 19.27 -12.77
CA ASN A 119 -0.91 18.61 -13.58
C ASN A 119 -1.52 17.90 -14.78
N ASN A 120 -2.65 17.21 -14.54
CA ASN A 120 -3.35 16.46 -15.56
C ASN A 120 -4.86 16.45 -15.26
N VAL A 121 -5.67 16.35 -16.30
CA VAL A 121 -7.12 16.18 -16.22
C VAL A 121 -7.45 14.77 -16.70
N ILE A 122 -8.21 14.03 -15.90
CA ILE A 122 -8.56 12.64 -16.20
C ILE A 122 -9.51 12.61 -17.41
N GLN A 123 -9.10 11.90 -18.45
CA GLN A 123 -9.86 11.75 -19.69
C GLN A 123 -11.25 11.14 -19.43
N GLY A 124 -12.27 11.73 -20.00
CA GLY A 124 -13.68 11.37 -19.78
C GLY A 124 -14.24 11.82 -18.43
N GLY A 125 -13.41 12.44 -17.58
CA GLY A 125 -13.75 12.89 -16.23
C GLY A 125 -14.60 14.16 -16.19
N PRO A 126 -15.12 14.53 -15.01
CA PRO A 126 -15.93 15.73 -14.81
C PRO A 126 -15.22 17.04 -15.19
N SER A 127 -13.95 17.18 -14.81
CA SER A 127 -13.15 18.39 -15.09
C SER A 127 -12.87 18.60 -16.57
N GLU A 128 -12.63 17.52 -17.33
CA GLU A 128 -12.43 17.62 -18.77
C GLU A 128 -13.69 18.16 -19.47
N LYS A 129 -14.88 17.67 -19.06
CA LYS A 129 -16.17 18.07 -19.64
C LYS A 129 -16.48 19.55 -19.52
N VAL A 130 -15.94 20.21 -18.49
CA VAL A 130 -16.12 21.66 -18.30
C VAL A 130 -14.96 22.49 -18.85
N GLY A 131 -13.91 21.85 -19.41
CA GLY A 131 -12.78 22.52 -20.04
C GLY A 131 -11.68 22.96 -19.09
N LEU A 132 -11.56 22.33 -17.91
CA LEU A 132 -10.37 22.47 -17.07
C LEU A 132 -9.16 21.85 -17.77
N MET A 133 -7.99 22.45 -17.63
CA MET A 133 -6.78 22.05 -18.37
C MET A 133 -5.59 21.86 -17.43
N ALA A 134 -4.61 21.08 -17.89
CA ALA A 134 -3.30 21.03 -17.25
C ALA A 134 -2.61 22.40 -17.31
N GLY A 135 -2.03 22.85 -16.19
CA GLY A 135 -1.49 24.21 -16.02
C GLY A 135 -2.43 25.19 -15.32
N ASP A 136 -3.72 24.86 -15.19
CA ASP A 136 -4.67 25.67 -14.41
C ASP A 136 -4.28 25.69 -12.93
N ARG A 137 -4.58 26.80 -12.26
CA ARG A 137 -4.34 26.97 -10.81
C ARG A 137 -5.68 27.23 -10.13
N ILE A 138 -6.08 26.34 -9.24
CA ILE A 138 -7.32 26.51 -8.47
C ILE A 138 -7.03 27.48 -7.34
N ILE A 139 -7.69 28.63 -7.36
CA ILE A 139 -7.52 29.71 -6.39
C ILE A 139 -8.77 29.94 -5.52
N GLU A 140 -9.92 29.41 -5.94
CA GLU A 140 -11.18 29.45 -5.19
C GLU A 140 -11.88 28.10 -5.24
N VAL A 141 -12.55 27.73 -4.15
CA VAL A 141 -13.42 26.57 -4.05
C VAL A 141 -14.70 26.98 -3.32
N ASP A 142 -15.87 26.74 -3.93
CA ASP A 142 -17.19 27.10 -3.42
C ASP A 142 -17.28 28.58 -3.02
N ASP A 143 -16.99 29.46 -3.97
CA ASP A 143 -17.02 30.92 -3.84
C ASP A 143 -16.12 31.48 -2.71
N SER A 144 -15.17 30.70 -2.24
CA SER A 144 -14.22 31.06 -1.17
C SER A 144 -12.78 30.96 -1.65
N ALA A 145 -11.94 31.95 -1.33
CA ALA A 145 -10.52 31.90 -1.66
C ALA A 145 -9.85 30.65 -1.05
N PHE A 146 -9.14 29.90 -1.87
CA PHE A 146 -8.42 28.69 -1.48
C PHE A 146 -6.97 28.77 -1.93
N VAL A 147 -6.23 29.65 -1.24
CA VAL A 147 -4.80 29.93 -1.44
C VAL A 147 -4.13 30.14 -0.08
N GLY A 148 -2.81 30.04 -0.03
CA GLY A 148 -2.05 30.24 1.19
C GLY A 148 -1.94 28.96 2.04
N LYS A 149 -1.56 29.10 3.29
CA LYS A 149 -1.26 27.99 4.22
C LYS A 149 -2.42 27.01 4.47
N ILE A 150 -3.64 27.38 4.10
CA ILE A 150 -4.83 26.50 4.20
C ILE A 150 -4.77 25.39 3.13
N VAL A 151 -4.02 25.58 2.04
CA VAL A 151 -3.92 24.62 0.95
C VAL A 151 -2.96 23.51 1.35
N THR A 152 -3.51 22.44 1.89
CA THR A 152 -2.82 21.19 2.19
C THR A 152 -3.41 20.07 1.33
N ASN A 153 -2.69 18.94 1.18
CA ASN A 153 -3.24 17.78 0.47
C ASN A 153 -4.58 17.33 1.09
N TYR A 154 -4.66 17.31 2.41
CA TYR A 154 -5.87 16.91 3.12
C TYR A 154 -7.05 17.86 2.82
N GLU A 155 -6.88 19.16 3.00
CA GLU A 155 -7.96 20.15 2.75
C GLU A 155 -8.33 20.20 1.27
N SER A 156 -7.36 20.05 0.36
CA SER A 156 -7.61 19.98 -1.08
C SER A 156 -8.46 18.76 -1.43
N MET A 157 -8.08 17.58 -0.95
CA MET A 157 -8.84 16.36 -1.18
C MET A 157 -10.24 16.43 -0.58
N LYS A 158 -10.38 16.96 0.64
CA LYS A 158 -11.67 17.14 1.33
C LYS A 158 -12.64 18.05 0.56
N ARG A 159 -12.15 19.10 -0.09
CA ARG A 159 -12.98 20.04 -0.86
C ARG A 159 -13.28 19.58 -2.29
N LEU A 160 -12.31 18.91 -2.94
CA LEU A 160 -12.45 18.50 -4.33
C LEU A 160 -13.16 17.15 -4.49
N LYS A 161 -13.01 16.22 -3.54
CA LYS A 161 -13.83 15.00 -3.44
C LYS A 161 -15.20 15.33 -2.85
N GLY A 162 -16.14 14.41 -3.00
CA GLY A 162 -17.48 14.51 -2.40
C GLY A 162 -18.45 13.53 -3.07
N PRO A 163 -19.70 13.45 -2.59
CA PRO A 163 -20.69 12.51 -3.11
C PRO A 163 -20.89 12.67 -4.63
N LYS A 164 -21.03 11.54 -5.33
CA LYS A 164 -21.33 11.52 -6.76
C LYS A 164 -22.60 12.33 -7.05
N GLY A 165 -22.55 13.19 -8.06
CA GLY A 165 -23.65 14.08 -8.43
C GLY A 165 -23.72 15.40 -7.66
N SER A 166 -22.91 15.58 -6.60
CA SER A 166 -22.78 16.88 -5.94
C SER A 166 -21.96 17.85 -6.79
N GLU A 167 -22.20 19.14 -6.66
CA GLU A 167 -21.49 20.18 -7.37
C GLU A 167 -20.36 20.76 -6.53
N VAL A 168 -19.33 21.26 -7.21
CA VAL A 168 -18.31 22.14 -6.65
C VAL A 168 -18.01 23.25 -7.64
N LYS A 169 -17.86 24.46 -7.14
CA LYS A 169 -17.49 25.62 -7.95
C LYS A 169 -16.02 25.91 -7.76
N LEU A 170 -15.31 26.14 -8.87
CA LEU A 170 -13.89 26.46 -8.86
C LEU A 170 -13.64 27.82 -9.50
N GLY A 171 -12.87 28.68 -8.83
CA GLY A 171 -12.23 29.84 -9.43
C GLY A 171 -10.80 29.44 -9.83
N VAL A 172 -10.47 29.65 -11.09
CA VAL A 172 -9.24 29.14 -11.71
C VAL A 172 -8.47 30.28 -12.38
N PHE A 173 -7.21 30.41 -12.03
CA PHE A 173 -6.24 31.23 -12.77
C PHE A 173 -5.60 30.38 -13.84
N ARG A 174 -5.74 30.80 -15.11
CA ARG A 174 -5.08 30.16 -16.27
C ARG A 174 -4.01 31.08 -16.83
N PRO A 175 -2.74 30.64 -16.96
CA PRO A 175 -1.69 31.45 -17.58
C PRO A 175 -2.10 31.91 -19.02
N GLY A 176 -2.03 33.20 -19.25
CA GLY A 176 -2.45 33.82 -20.53
C GLY A 176 -3.87 34.40 -20.53
N GLU A 177 -4.72 34.05 -19.59
CA GLU A 177 -6.03 34.68 -19.39
C GLU A 177 -5.92 35.86 -18.41
N LYS A 178 -6.71 36.89 -18.64
CA LYS A 178 -6.71 38.10 -17.80
C LYS A 178 -7.63 37.99 -16.59
N GLU A 179 -8.68 37.22 -16.71
CA GLU A 179 -9.72 37.07 -15.68
C GLU A 179 -9.70 35.66 -15.08
N THR A 180 -10.20 35.55 -13.85
CA THR A 180 -10.44 34.26 -13.20
C THR A 180 -11.55 33.52 -13.93
N LEU A 181 -11.28 32.30 -14.38
CA LEU A 181 -12.26 31.42 -14.99
C LEU A 181 -13.06 30.71 -13.91
N HIS A 182 -14.37 30.62 -14.07
CA HIS A 182 -15.25 29.93 -13.12
C HIS A 182 -15.84 28.68 -13.76
N PHE A 183 -15.67 27.54 -13.05
CA PHE A 183 -16.18 26.24 -13.47
C PHE A 183 -17.11 25.67 -12.40
N THR A 184 -18.28 25.19 -12.78
CA THR A 184 -19.13 24.36 -11.93
C THR A 184 -18.97 22.92 -12.37
N ILE A 185 -18.46 22.07 -11.46
CA ILE A 185 -18.13 20.67 -11.76
C ILE A 185 -19.07 19.76 -10.98
N VAL A 186 -19.79 18.90 -11.67
CA VAL A 186 -20.58 17.83 -11.05
C VAL A 186 -19.65 16.66 -10.77
N ARG A 187 -19.43 16.32 -9.49
CA ARG A 187 -18.54 15.22 -9.10
C ARG A 187 -19.03 13.88 -9.66
N GLY A 188 -18.11 13.08 -10.14
CA GLY A 188 -18.37 11.79 -10.75
C GLY A 188 -17.36 10.74 -10.33
N ASP A 189 -17.56 9.50 -10.80
CA ASP A 189 -16.61 8.42 -10.56
C ASP A 189 -15.32 8.68 -11.34
N ILE A 190 -14.22 8.74 -10.61
CA ILE A 190 -12.87 8.93 -11.14
C ILE A 190 -12.16 7.57 -11.06
N PRO A 191 -11.82 6.97 -12.21
CA PRO A 191 -11.11 5.69 -12.20
C PRO A 191 -9.72 5.85 -11.60
N VAL A 192 -9.35 4.94 -10.71
CA VAL A 192 -8.02 4.82 -10.14
C VAL A 192 -7.37 3.58 -10.71
N LYS A 193 -6.55 3.77 -11.74
CA LYS A 193 -5.89 2.67 -12.43
C LYS A 193 -5.00 1.86 -11.48
N SER A 194 -5.00 0.56 -11.67
CA SER A 194 -4.10 -0.40 -11.04
C SER A 194 -2.87 -0.69 -11.91
N VAL A 195 -2.98 -0.47 -13.21
CA VAL A 195 -1.89 -0.61 -14.18
C VAL A 195 -1.47 0.77 -14.64
N ASP A 196 -0.24 1.17 -14.29
CA ASP A 196 0.31 2.49 -14.61
C ASP A 196 0.86 2.58 -16.04
N ALA A 197 1.36 1.46 -16.58
CA ALA A 197 1.95 1.39 -17.90
C ALA A 197 1.84 0.00 -18.50
N ALA A 198 1.62 -0.07 -19.82
CA ALA A 198 1.65 -1.30 -20.61
C ALA A 198 2.12 -1.00 -22.05
N TYR A 199 3.36 -1.37 -22.38
CA TYR A 199 3.99 -1.07 -23.66
C TYR A 199 5.05 -2.11 -24.03
N MET A 200 5.54 -2.10 -25.27
CA MET A 200 6.61 -2.96 -25.74
C MET A 200 7.98 -2.39 -25.33
N LEU A 201 8.80 -3.15 -24.58
CA LEU A 201 10.18 -2.76 -24.23
C LEU A 201 11.13 -2.79 -25.46
N ASN A 202 10.86 -3.71 -26.37
CA ASN A 202 11.53 -3.88 -27.66
C ASN A 202 10.57 -4.57 -28.62
N ASP A 203 11.04 -5.02 -29.79
CA ASP A 203 10.19 -5.65 -30.82
C ASP A 203 9.56 -6.99 -30.38
N LYS A 204 10.00 -7.59 -29.26
CA LYS A 204 9.59 -8.93 -28.82
C LYS A 204 8.90 -8.95 -27.47
N PHE A 205 9.34 -8.12 -26.51
CA PHE A 205 8.95 -8.24 -25.12
C PHE A 205 8.18 -7.05 -24.61
N GLY A 206 7.10 -7.34 -23.89
CA GLY A 206 6.23 -6.36 -23.28
C GLY A 206 6.56 -6.09 -21.81
N TYR A 207 6.05 -4.97 -21.32
CA TYR A 207 6.15 -4.55 -19.93
C TYR A 207 4.80 -4.09 -19.41
N ILE A 208 4.48 -4.52 -18.18
CA ILE A 208 3.26 -4.10 -17.47
C ILE A 208 3.65 -3.70 -16.05
N LYS A 209 3.40 -2.43 -15.69
CA LYS A 209 3.56 -1.92 -14.33
C LYS A 209 2.25 -2.02 -13.58
N VAL A 210 2.21 -2.83 -12.52
CA VAL A 210 1.05 -2.95 -11.62
C VAL A 210 1.38 -2.28 -10.30
N ASN A 211 0.68 -1.20 -9.95
CA ASN A 211 0.96 -0.41 -8.75
C ASN A 211 0.19 -0.88 -7.51
N LYS A 212 -0.94 -1.58 -7.69
CA LYS A 212 -1.78 -2.14 -6.62
C LYS A 212 -2.64 -3.29 -7.09
N PHE A 213 -3.26 -4.00 -6.14
CA PHE A 213 -4.25 -5.05 -6.41
C PHE A 213 -5.65 -4.59 -5.97
N GLY A 214 -6.35 -3.86 -6.83
CA GLY A 214 -7.74 -3.42 -6.66
C GLY A 214 -8.74 -4.30 -7.43
N GLU A 215 -10.01 -3.92 -7.40
CA GLU A 215 -11.08 -4.62 -8.13
C GLU A 215 -10.88 -4.58 -9.65
N THR A 216 -10.27 -3.51 -10.17
CA THR A 216 -10.04 -3.30 -11.61
C THR A 216 -8.74 -3.91 -12.12
N THR A 217 -7.86 -4.42 -11.24
CA THR A 217 -6.51 -4.87 -11.63
C THR A 217 -6.52 -5.99 -12.66
N TYR A 218 -7.35 -7.02 -12.48
CA TYR A 218 -7.40 -8.13 -13.44
C TYR A 218 -7.98 -7.72 -14.80
N PRO A 219 -9.10 -7.00 -14.90
CA PRO A 219 -9.54 -6.43 -16.16
C PRO A 219 -8.50 -5.54 -16.86
N GLU A 220 -7.78 -4.70 -16.13
CA GLU A 220 -6.72 -3.84 -16.67
C GLU A 220 -5.52 -4.65 -17.16
N LEU A 221 -5.14 -5.74 -16.45
CA LEU A 221 -4.14 -6.69 -16.92
C LEU A 221 -4.54 -7.34 -18.25
N LEU A 222 -5.79 -7.80 -18.38
CA LEU A 222 -6.29 -8.41 -19.62
C LEU A 222 -6.24 -7.44 -20.79
N ILE A 223 -6.64 -6.19 -20.59
CA ILE A 223 -6.53 -5.14 -21.60
C ILE A 223 -5.07 -4.91 -22.00
N SER A 224 -4.17 -4.87 -21.00
CA SER A 224 -2.74 -4.70 -21.22
C SER A 224 -2.12 -5.86 -22.00
N LEU A 225 -2.44 -7.09 -21.64
CA LEU A 225 -1.99 -8.28 -22.37
C LEU A 225 -2.55 -8.32 -23.80
N ALA A 226 -3.80 -7.94 -24.00
CA ALA A 226 -4.39 -7.82 -25.33
C ALA A 226 -3.67 -6.78 -26.20
N LYS A 227 -3.35 -5.60 -25.63
CA LYS A 227 -2.54 -4.55 -26.29
C LYS A 227 -1.18 -5.10 -26.73
N LEU A 228 -0.47 -5.80 -25.83
CA LEU A 228 0.83 -6.37 -26.13
C LEU A 228 0.76 -7.50 -27.16
N ASN A 229 -0.25 -8.36 -27.08
CA ASN A 229 -0.45 -9.44 -28.06
C ASN A 229 -0.73 -8.91 -29.47
N GLN A 230 -1.43 -7.78 -29.63
CA GLN A 230 -1.61 -7.09 -30.92
C GLN A 230 -0.29 -6.59 -31.49
N ALA A 231 0.71 -6.31 -30.65
CA ALA A 231 2.05 -5.94 -31.04
C ALA A 231 3.00 -7.15 -31.18
N ASN A 232 2.46 -8.38 -31.25
CA ASN A 232 3.22 -9.63 -31.37
C ASN A 232 4.19 -9.90 -30.20
N CYS A 233 3.77 -9.62 -28.97
CA CYS A 233 4.56 -9.84 -27.77
C CYS A 233 4.85 -11.33 -27.54
N GLU A 234 6.13 -11.69 -27.44
CA GLU A 234 6.59 -13.05 -27.21
C GLU A 234 6.82 -13.41 -25.73
N GLY A 235 6.92 -12.40 -24.84
CA GLY A 235 7.10 -12.57 -23.40
C GLY A 235 6.90 -11.26 -22.65
N VAL A 236 6.59 -11.32 -21.36
CA VAL A 236 6.18 -10.15 -20.57
C VAL A 236 6.98 -10.00 -19.28
N VAL A 237 7.29 -8.76 -18.95
CA VAL A 237 7.79 -8.33 -17.64
C VAL A 237 6.63 -7.75 -16.85
N ILE A 238 6.30 -8.36 -15.70
CA ILE A 238 5.32 -7.82 -14.73
C ILE A 238 6.09 -7.14 -13.61
N ASP A 239 5.98 -5.83 -13.51
CA ASP A 239 6.69 -5.04 -12.49
C ASP A 239 5.79 -4.75 -11.30
N LEU A 240 6.12 -5.37 -10.16
CA LEU A 240 5.48 -5.22 -8.86
C LEU A 240 6.33 -4.42 -7.86
N ARG A 241 7.42 -3.79 -8.28
CA ARG A 241 8.26 -2.97 -7.41
C ARG A 241 7.44 -1.80 -6.84
N GLY A 242 7.57 -1.55 -5.53
CA GLY A 242 6.79 -0.54 -4.83
C GLY A 242 5.29 -0.86 -4.65
N ASN A 243 4.81 -2.00 -5.11
CA ASN A 243 3.40 -2.40 -4.97
C ASN A 243 3.15 -3.05 -3.60
N THR A 244 2.48 -2.34 -2.71
CA THR A 244 2.20 -2.77 -1.32
C THR A 244 1.10 -3.84 -1.21
N GLY A 245 0.52 -4.27 -2.33
CA GLY A 245 -0.51 -5.31 -2.38
C GLY A 245 -1.91 -4.79 -2.61
N GLY A 246 -2.86 -5.35 -1.89
CA GLY A 246 -4.30 -5.06 -2.02
C GLY A 246 -5.15 -6.33 -1.88
N TYR A 247 -6.17 -6.50 -2.72
CA TYR A 247 -7.07 -7.65 -2.66
C TYR A 247 -6.38 -8.95 -3.09
N MET A 248 -6.45 -9.96 -2.23
CA MET A 248 -5.98 -11.32 -2.51
C MET A 248 -6.67 -11.91 -3.75
N GLY A 249 -7.97 -11.68 -3.91
CA GLY A 249 -8.75 -12.15 -5.06
C GLY A 249 -8.20 -11.64 -6.40
N ALA A 250 -7.75 -10.39 -6.46
CA ALA A 250 -7.14 -9.82 -7.66
C ALA A 250 -5.81 -10.51 -8.01
N ALA A 251 -4.97 -10.77 -6.99
CA ALA A 251 -3.72 -11.53 -7.20
C ALA A 251 -3.99 -12.96 -7.68
N ILE A 252 -4.97 -13.66 -7.11
CA ILE A 252 -5.37 -15.00 -7.53
C ILE A 252 -5.84 -15.00 -9.00
N GLN A 253 -6.65 -14.01 -9.40
CA GLN A 253 -7.10 -13.88 -10.79
C GLN A 253 -5.93 -13.61 -11.74
N MET A 254 -5.01 -12.73 -11.38
CA MET A 254 -3.80 -12.47 -12.18
C MET A 254 -2.91 -13.71 -12.33
N VAL A 255 -2.66 -14.45 -11.23
CA VAL A 255 -1.87 -15.69 -11.27
C VAL A 255 -2.54 -16.73 -12.17
N ASN A 256 -3.88 -16.83 -12.09
CA ASN A 256 -4.66 -17.76 -12.88
C ASN A 256 -4.51 -17.54 -14.39
N GLU A 257 -4.18 -16.33 -14.84
CA GLU A 257 -3.88 -16.01 -16.24
C GLU A 257 -2.63 -16.77 -16.76
N PHE A 258 -1.67 -17.04 -15.88
CA PHE A 258 -0.39 -17.61 -16.23
C PHE A 258 -0.22 -19.10 -15.87
N LEU A 259 -1.04 -19.65 -14.95
CA LEU A 259 -0.88 -21.04 -14.50
C LEU A 259 -1.80 -22.01 -15.24
N PRO A 260 -1.32 -23.22 -15.57
CA PRO A 260 -2.16 -24.29 -16.05
C PRO A 260 -3.14 -24.77 -14.96
N LYS A 261 -4.18 -25.49 -15.34
CA LYS A 261 -5.23 -25.97 -14.42
C LYS A 261 -4.68 -26.80 -13.26
N ASN A 262 -5.32 -26.66 -12.09
CA ASN A 262 -5.05 -27.42 -10.86
C ASN A 262 -3.68 -27.15 -10.20
N ARG A 263 -3.05 -26.02 -10.47
CA ARG A 263 -1.87 -25.59 -9.71
C ARG A 263 -2.30 -24.82 -8.48
N LEU A 264 -1.69 -25.10 -7.33
CA LEU A 264 -1.91 -24.32 -6.12
C LEU A 264 -1.35 -22.91 -6.33
N ILE A 265 -2.15 -21.89 -6.04
CA ILE A 265 -1.75 -20.47 -6.08
C ILE A 265 -1.30 -20.03 -4.69
N VAL A 266 -2.16 -20.24 -3.72
CA VAL A 266 -1.96 -19.85 -2.32
C VAL A 266 -2.92 -20.66 -1.46
N TYR A 267 -2.59 -20.89 -0.20
CA TYR A 267 -3.60 -21.29 0.79
C TYR A 267 -3.55 -20.41 2.02
N THR A 268 -4.70 -20.26 2.69
CA THR A 268 -4.83 -19.52 3.93
C THR A 268 -5.13 -20.46 5.07
N GLN A 269 -4.64 -20.15 6.27
CA GLN A 269 -4.94 -20.91 7.49
C GLN A 269 -4.79 -20.03 8.73
N GLY A 270 -5.74 -20.12 9.64
CA GLY A 270 -5.74 -19.43 10.94
C GLY A 270 -6.36 -20.25 12.03
N ARG A 271 -6.37 -19.73 13.26
CA ARG A 271 -6.88 -20.44 14.44
C ARG A 271 -8.38 -20.81 14.30
N LYS A 272 -9.18 -19.92 13.73
CA LYS A 272 -10.63 -20.10 13.50
C LYS A 272 -10.96 -20.17 12.01
N SER A 273 -9.97 -20.00 11.15
CA SER A 273 -10.09 -20.10 9.70
C SER A 273 -9.41 -21.41 9.27
N PRO A 274 -10.17 -22.47 8.92
CA PRO A 274 -9.57 -23.71 8.45
C PRO A 274 -8.75 -23.46 7.17
N ARG A 275 -7.89 -24.42 6.82
CA ARG A 275 -7.10 -24.32 5.59
C ARG A 275 -8.01 -24.23 4.37
N GLU A 276 -7.83 -23.20 3.58
CA GLU A 276 -8.52 -22.96 2.32
C GLU A 276 -7.49 -22.85 1.20
N ASN A 277 -7.61 -23.70 0.18
CA ASN A 277 -6.70 -23.75 -0.95
C ASN A 277 -7.32 -23.02 -2.15
N TYR A 278 -6.53 -22.14 -2.78
CA TYR A 278 -6.88 -21.47 -4.01
C TYR A 278 -6.02 -22.04 -5.14
N THR A 279 -6.68 -22.63 -6.13
CA THR A 279 -6.03 -23.31 -7.24
C THR A 279 -6.42 -22.69 -8.58
N SER A 280 -5.53 -22.76 -9.55
CA SER A 280 -5.79 -22.27 -10.89
C SER A 280 -6.83 -23.11 -11.62
N ASN A 281 -7.69 -22.43 -12.39
CA ASN A 281 -8.75 -23.07 -13.20
C ASN A 281 -8.30 -23.41 -14.63
N GLY A 282 -7.15 -22.87 -15.08
CA GLY A 282 -6.58 -23.10 -16.39
C GLY A 282 -7.28 -22.38 -17.54
N THR A 283 -8.06 -21.33 -17.26
CA THR A 283 -8.75 -20.54 -18.31
C THR A 283 -7.90 -19.39 -18.86
N GLY A 284 -6.75 -19.08 -18.24
CA GLY A 284 -5.87 -18.00 -18.66
C GLY A 284 -5.30 -18.22 -20.06
N SER A 285 -5.14 -17.15 -20.83
CA SER A 285 -4.63 -17.15 -22.20
C SER A 285 -3.09 -17.14 -22.28
N SER A 286 -2.42 -16.73 -21.21
CA SER A 286 -0.98 -16.48 -21.15
C SER A 286 -0.17 -17.60 -20.49
N GLN A 287 -0.73 -18.81 -20.40
CA GLN A 287 -0.11 -19.95 -19.69
C GLN A 287 1.26 -20.37 -20.23
N LYS A 288 1.54 -20.12 -21.51
CA LYS A 288 2.81 -20.49 -22.18
C LYS A 288 3.72 -19.28 -22.40
N MET A 289 3.24 -18.07 -22.19
CA MET A 289 3.99 -16.83 -22.40
C MET A 289 5.18 -16.76 -21.43
N PRO A 290 6.42 -16.57 -21.87
CA PRO A 290 7.55 -16.27 -21.00
C PRO A 290 7.23 -15.09 -20.06
N ILE A 291 7.43 -15.27 -18.75
CA ILE A 291 7.14 -14.25 -17.74
C ILE A 291 8.33 -14.04 -16.82
N VAL A 292 8.65 -12.78 -16.59
CA VAL A 292 9.58 -12.32 -15.54
C VAL A 292 8.81 -11.37 -14.61
N VAL A 293 9.00 -11.52 -13.30
CA VAL A 293 8.37 -10.66 -12.29
C VAL A 293 9.43 -9.84 -11.59
N LEU A 294 9.27 -8.52 -11.55
CA LEU A 294 10.16 -7.63 -10.83
C LEU A 294 9.61 -7.33 -9.45
N MET A 295 10.47 -7.42 -8.42
CA MET A 295 10.14 -7.10 -7.04
C MET A 295 11.23 -6.29 -6.36
N ASP A 296 10.84 -5.58 -5.31
CA ASP A 296 11.72 -4.90 -4.39
C ASP A 296 11.20 -4.94 -2.95
N GLU A 297 11.86 -4.26 -2.04
CA GLU A 297 11.51 -4.17 -0.62
C GLU A 297 10.15 -3.52 -0.35
N GLY A 298 9.58 -2.78 -1.31
CA GLY A 298 8.24 -2.21 -1.28
C GLY A 298 7.14 -3.16 -1.76
N SER A 299 7.52 -4.29 -2.39
CA SER A 299 6.56 -5.30 -2.85
C SER A 299 6.03 -6.11 -1.66
N ALA A 300 4.72 -6.07 -1.40
CA ALA A 300 4.14 -6.69 -0.21
C ALA A 300 2.80 -7.39 -0.47
N SER A 301 2.40 -8.30 0.43
CA SER A 301 1.03 -8.87 0.50
C SER A 301 0.60 -9.55 -0.81
N ALA A 302 -0.41 -9.03 -1.52
CA ALA A 302 -0.92 -9.57 -2.79
C ALA A 302 0.17 -9.67 -3.88
N SER A 303 1.15 -8.74 -3.89
CA SER A 303 2.33 -8.82 -4.76
C SER A 303 3.17 -10.06 -4.45
N GLU A 304 3.30 -10.41 -3.17
CA GLU A 304 4.04 -11.58 -2.72
C GLU A 304 3.27 -12.87 -2.98
N ILE A 305 1.92 -12.83 -2.97
CA ILE A 305 1.08 -13.96 -3.42
C ILE A 305 1.34 -14.23 -4.90
N PHE A 306 1.29 -13.19 -5.73
CA PHE A 306 1.55 -13.32 -7.16
C PHE A 306 2.94 -13.88 -7.44
N ALA A 307 3.98 -13.25 -6.91
CA ALA A 307 5.35 -13.66 -7.14
C ALA A 307 5.68 -15.04 -6.55
N GLY A 308 5.19 -15.33 -5.33
CA GLY A 308 5.36 -16.62 -4.69
C GLY A 308 4.68 -17.76 -5.46
N ALA A 309 3.49 -17.51 -6.03
CA ALA A 309 2.81 -18.49 -6.87
C ALA A 309 3.57 -18.75 -8.17
N ILE A 310 4.10 -17.72 -8.83
CA ILE A 310 4.92 -17.87 -10.05
C ILE A 310 6.24 -18.59 -9.74
N GLN A 311 6.92 -18.22 -8.64
CA GLN A 311 8.19 -18.82 -8.25
C GLN A 311 8.06 -20.28 -7.85
N ASP A 312 7.12 -20.60 -6.95
CA ASP A 312 7.01 -21.94 -6.36
C ASP A 312 6.41 -22.97 -7.32
N ASN A 313 5.68 -22.52 -8.35
CA ASN A 313 5.25 -23.35 -9.48
C ASN A 313 6.30 -23.43 -10.61
N ASP A 314 7.47 -22.80 -10.45
CA ASP A 314 8.51 -22.70 -11.48
C ASP A 314 7.99 -22.17 -12.83
N ARG A 315 7.01 -21.26 -12.76
CA ARG A 315 6.32 -20.73 -13.95
C ARG A 315 7.06 -19.55 -14.58
N GLY A 316 7.88 -18.87 -13.81
CA GLY A 316 8.62 -17.69 -14.24
C GLY A 316 9.74 -17.33 -13.27
N THR A 317 10.57 -16.37 -13.66
CA THR A 317 11.74 -15.91 -12.89
C THR A 317 11.44 -14.62 -12.15
N ILE A 318 11.78 -14.55 -10.87
CA ILE A 318 11.66 -13.37 -10.03
C ILE A 318 13.00 -12.63 -10.04
N ILE A 319 12.99 -11.33 -10.37
CA ILE A 319 14.20 -10.51 -10.47
C ILE A 319 14.07 -9.26 -9.60
N GLY A 320 15.15 -8.88 -8.94
CA GLY A 320 15.23 -7.64 -8.15
C GLY A 320 15.76 -7.84 -6.75
N ARG A 321 15.01 -7.41 -5.74
CA ARG A 321 15.39 -7.52 -4.33
C ARG A 321 14.32 -8.22 -3.51
N ARG A 322 14.69 -8.67 -2.30
CA ARG A 322 13.79 -9.34 -1.37
C ARG A 322 12.59 -8.45 -1.03
N SER A 323 11.41 -9.02 -1.09
CA SER A 323 10.15 -8.34 -0.81
C SER A 323 9.98 -7.96 0.68
N PHE A 324 8.86 -7.36 1.02
CA PHE A 324 8.57 -6.85 2.36
C PHE A 324 8.41 -7.94 3.43
N GLY A 325 7.69 -9.03 3.11
CA GLY A 325 7.39 -10.11 4.05
C GLY A 325 6.09 -9.93 4.82
N LYS A 326 4.98 -9.58 4.14
CA LYS A 326 3.65 -9.52 4.74
C LYS A 326 2.82 -10.75 4.35
N GLY A 327 2.76 -11.74 5.23
CA GLY A 327 2.04 -13.01 5.04
C GLY A 327 0.75 -13.13 5.87
N LEU A 328 0.11 -12.01 6.24
CA LEU A 328 -1.10 -11.96 7.06
C LEU A 328 -2.32 -11.62 6.21
N VAL A 329 -3.45 -12.27 6.51
CA VAL A 329 -4.76 -12.03 5.88
C VAL A 329 -5.62 -11.22 6.83
N GLN A 330 -6.00 -10.01 6.42
CA GLN A 330 -6.93 -9.15 7.14
C GLN A 330 -8.35 -9.32 6.60
N GLN A 331 -9.33 -9.33 7.51
CA GLN A 331 -10.74 -9.23 7.18
C GLN A 331 -11.28 -7.90 7.70
N PRO A 332 -11.97 -7.10 6.84
CA PRO A 332 -12.71 -5.95 7.31
C PRO A 332 -13.96 -6.41 8.07
N ILE A 333 -14.26 -5.74 9.18
CA ILE A 333 -15.47 -5.95 9.99
C ILE A 333 -16.03 -4.56 10.31
N ASP A 334 -17.20 -4.26 9.76
CA ASP A 334 -17.83 -2.95 9.91
C ASP A 334 -18.62 -2.88 11.22
N PHE A 335 -18.59 -1.70 11.86
CA PHE A 335 -19.41 -1.36 13.00
C PHE A 335 -20.66 -0.56 12.56
N SER A 336 -21.68 -0.55 13.41
CA SER A 336 -22.95 0.12 13.13
C SER A 336 -22.86 1.65 13.08
N ASP A 337 -21.80 2.24 13.62
CA ASP A 337 -21.53 3.67 13.61
C ASP A 337 -20.79 4.13 12.33
N GLY A 338 -20.51 3.20 11.40
CA GLY A 338 -19.79 3.45 10.15
C GLY A 338 -18.27 3.35 10.29
N SER A 339 -17.72 3.05 11.46
CA SER A 339 -16.32 2.71 11.63
C SER A 339 -16.08 1.24 11.27
N ALA A 340 -14.81 0.82 11.14
CA ALA A 340 -14.47 -0.56 10.86
C ALA A 340 -13.15 -0.97 11.53
N ILE A 341 -12.95 -2.28 11.64
CA ILE A 341 -11.63 -2.85 11.94
C ILE A 341 -11.16 -3.71 10.77
N ARG A 342 -9.86 -3.71 10.53
CA ARG A 342 -9.18 -4.71 9.74
C ARG A 342 -8.47 -5.65 10.70
N LEU A 343 -8.99 -6.86 10.85
CA LEU A 343 -8.47 -7.83 11.80
C LEU A 343 -7.70 -8.93 11.08
N THR A 344 -6.51 -9.26 11.53
CA THR A 344 -5.76 -10.43 11.06
C THR A 344 -6.43 -11.72 11.53
N ILE A 345 -6.94 -12.52 10.59
CA ILE A 345 -7.67 -13.75 10.87
C ILE A 345 -6.91 -15.02 10.47
N ALA A 346 -5.95 -14.91 9.54
CA ALA A 346 -5.19 -16.03 9.01
C ALA A 346 -3.79 -15.60 8.56
N ARG A 347 -2.94 -16.59 8.28
CA ARG A 347 -1.73 -16.44 7.47
C ARG A 347 -1.96 -17.03 6.10
N TYR A 348 -1.24 -16.54 5.10
CA TYR A 348 -1.19 -17.21 3.82
C TYR A 348 0.17 -17.87 3.59
N TYR A 349 0.12 -18.91 2.77
CA TYR A 349 1.23 -19.78 2.46
C TYR A 349 1.30 -19.95 0.95
N THR A 350 2.51 -19.91 0.41
CA THR A 350 2.76 -20.12 -1.02
C THR A 350 2.62 -21.60 -1.40
N PRO A 351 2.67 -21.97 -2.68
CA PRO A 351 2.52 -23.37 -3.11
C PRO A 351 3.52 -24.34 -2.48
N SER A 352 4.74 -23.91 -2.19
CA SER A 352 5.74 -24.74 -1.50
C SER A 352 5.40 -25.00 -0.01
N GLY A 353 4.41 -24.29 0.54
CA GLY A 353 4.01 -24.40 1.95
C GLY A 353 4.70 -23.42 2.89
N ARG A 354 5.59 -22.55 2.38
CA ARG A 354 6.25 -21.55 3.21
C ARG A 354 5.31 -20.38 3.56
N CYS A 355 5.39 -19.94 4.82
CA CYS A 355 4.84 -18.65 5.25
C CYS A 355 5.92 -17.59 5.07
N ILE A 356 5.61 -16.54 4.32
CA ILE A 356 6.59 -15.48 4.04
C ILE A 356 6.59 -14.35 5.06
N GLN A 357 5.71 -14.43 6.07
CA GLN A 357 5.57 -13.39 7.09
C GLN A 357 6.89 -13.18 7.84
N LYS A 358 7.44 -11.96 7.78
CA LYS A 358 8.61 -11.60 8.58
C LYS A 358 8.28 -11.59 10.07
N PRO A 359 9.24 -11.86 10.96
CA PRO A 359 9.02 -11.89 12.40
C PRO A 359 8.49 -10.53 12.92
N TYR A 360 7.59 -10.59 13.90
CA TYR A 360 7.13 -9.43 14.65
C TYR A 360 6.92 -9.80 16.14
N VAL A 361 7.00 -8.80 16.98
CA VAL A 361 6.74 -8.94 18.43
C VAL A 361 5.43 -8.19 18.72
N LYS A 362 4.50 -8.89 19.38
CA LYS A 362 3.20 -8.29 19.76
C LYS A 362 3.42 -7.07 20.65
N GLY A 363 2.66 -6.02 20.38
CA GLY A 363 2.76 -4.74 21.10
C GLY A 363 4.05 -3.94 20.83
N ASN A 364 4.84 -4.33 19.81
CA ASN A 364 6.06 -3.61 19.42
C ASN A 364 6.14 -3.43 17.90
N ASP A 365 5.35 -2.50 17.39
CA ASP A 365 5.29 -2.22 15.96
C ASP A 365 6.52 -1.46 15.46
N ALA A 366 7.19 -0.69 16.33
CA ALA A 366 8.34 0.13 15.97
C ALA A 366 9.48 -0.70 15.34
N ASN A 367 9.82 -1.87 15.89
CA ASN A 367 10.84 -2.74 15.31
C ASN A 367 10.42 -3.32 13.95
N TYR A 368 9.12 -3.56 13.77
CA TYR A 368 8.58 -4.08 12.53
C TYR A 368 8.64 -3.04 11.40
N GLU A 369 8.34 -1.79 11.69
CA GLU A 369 8.43 -0.66 10.75
C GLU A 369 9.89 -0.34 10.40
N MET A 370 10.79 -0.42 11.38
CA MET A 370 12.23 -0.15 11.20
C MET A 370 12.97 -1.27 10.44
N ASP A 371 12.35 -2.40 10.17
CA ASP A 371 12.98 -3.54 9.49
C ASP A 371 13.60 -3.15 8.13
N ILE A 372 12.89 -2.38 7.31
CA ILE A 372 13.41 -1.93 6.00
C ILE A 372 14.67 -1.08 6.17
N LEU A 373 14.70 -0.19 7.15
CA LEU A 373 15.88 0.63 7.44
C LEU A 373 17.05 -0.24 7.94
N THR A 374 16.76 -1.20 8.82
CA THR A 374 17.76 -2.17 9.32
C THR A 374 18.34 -2.99 8.18
N ARG A 375 17.52 -3.47 7.24
CA ARG A 375 17.97 -4.18 6.03
C ARG A 375 18.87 -3.30 5.15
N TYR A 376 18.50 -2.04 4.99
CA TYR A 376 19.30 -1.06 4.25
C TYR A 376 20.67 -0.83 4.92
N GLU A 377 20.70 -0.61 6.23
CA GLU A 377 21.93 -0.39 7.01
C GLU A 377 22.87 -1.59 7.01
N HIS A 378 22.31 -2.82 6.98
CA HIS A 378 23.08 -4.06 6.86
C HIS A 378 23.56 -4.34 5.43
N GLY A 379 23.24 -3.48 4.46
CA GLY A 379 23.73 -3.60 3.08
C GLY A 379 22.93 -4.58 2.21
N GLU A 380 21.76 -5.05 2.67
CA GLU A 380 20.95 -6.03 1.95
C GLU A 380 20.47 -5.53 0.57
N PHE A 381 20.31 -4.22 0.41
CA PHE A 381 19.91 -3.63 -0.87
C PHE A 381 21.03 -3.58 -1.91
N PHE A 382 22.27 -3.79 -1.47
CA PHE A 382 23.48 -3.62 -2.29
C PHE A 382 24.20 -4.93 -2.56
N SER A 383 24.02 -5.95 -1.71
CA SER A 383 24.70 -7.25 -1.83
C SER A 383 23.79 -8.40 -1.42
N GLN A 384 23.74 -9.43 -2.25
CA GLN A 384 23.04 -10.66 -1.96
C GLN A 384 23.61 -11.37 -0.71
N ASP A 385 24.92 -11.30 -0.50
CA ASP A 385 25.60 -11.93 0.64
C ASP A 385 25.23 -11.31 1.99
N SER A 386 24.68 -10.08 1.97
CA SER A 386 24.18 -9.42 3.18
C SER A 386 22.80 -9.89 3.62
N ILE A 387 22.12 -10.70 2.80
CA ILE A 387 20.77 -11.19 3.09
C ILE A 387 20.84 -12.35 4.05
N LYS A 388 20.29 -12.18 5.25
CA LYS A 388 20.17 -13.26 6.24
C LYS A 388 18.94 -14.12 5.91
N GLN A 389 19.17 -15.39 5.63
CA GLN A 389 18.12 -16.39 5.41
C GLN A 389 18.02 -17.31 6.61
N ASP A 390 16.79 -17.63 7.00
CA ASP A 390 16.54 -18.63 8.05
C ASP A 390 16.67 -20.03 7.46
N GLN A 391 17.80 -20.68 7.71
CA GLN A 391 18.09 -22.02 7.23
C GLN A 391 17.18 -23.10 7.83
N SER A 392 16.42 -22.79 8.88
CA SER A 392 15.42 -23.70 9.45
C SER A 392 14.10 -23.71 8.66
N GLN A 393 13.91 -22.74 7.76
CA GLN A 393 12.69 -22.56 6.97
C GLN A 393 12.96 -22.72 5.46
N ILE A 394 13.61 -23.81 5.08
CA ILE A 394 13.86 -24.18 3.68
C ILE A 394 12.68 -25.01 3.18
N PHE A 395 12.18 -24.63 2.01
CA PHE A 395 11.12 -25.32 1.26
C PHE A 395 11.59 -25.54 -0.18
N GLU A 396 10.85 -26.31 -0.95
CA GLU A 396 11.18 -26.60 -2.33
C GLU A 396 10.06 -26.19 -3.28
N THR A 397 10.44 -25.64 -4.42
CA THR A 397 9.52 -25.39 -5.55
C THR A 397 9.08 -26.70 -6.22
N SER A 398 8.20 -26.61 -7.20
CA SER A 398 7.75 -27.79 -7.97
C SER A 398 8.90 -28.57 -8.66
N LEU A 399 10.01 -27.90 -8.99
CA LEU A 399 11.22 -28.51 -9.57
C LEU A 399 12.31 -28.82 -8.55
N GLY A 400 12.05 -28.68 -7.25
CA GLY A 400 13.03 -28.94 -6.19
C GLY A 400 14.05 -27.82 -5.97
N ARG A 401 13.80 -26.59 -6.42
CA ARG A 401 14.65 -25.44 -6.13
C ARG A 401 14.42 -24.97 -4.70
N PRO A 402 15.46 -24.61 -3.92
CA PRO A 402 15.28 -24.14 -2.55
C PRO A 402 14.67 -22.73 -2.53
N VAL A 403 13.69 -22.54 -1.65
CA VAL A 403 13.06 -21.27 -1.34
C VAL A 403 12.90 -21.14 0.18
N TYR A 404 12.85 -19.90 0.69
CA TYR A 404 12.92 -19.63 2.12
C TYR A 404 11.62 -19.00 2.63
N GLY A 405 11.22 -19.37 3.85
CA GLY A 405 10.12 -18.77 4.59
C GLY A 405 10.58 -17.67 5.54
N GLY A 406 9.61 -17.03 6.22
CA GLY A 406 9.88 -16.12 7.34
C GLY A 406 10.44 -14.73 6.99
N GLY A 407 10.57 -14.36 5.73
CA GLY A 407 11.24 -13.11 5.38
C GLY A 407 10.90 -12.52 4.01
N GLY A 408 9.69 -12.76 3.49
CA GLY A 408 9.30 -12.31 2.15
C GLY A 408 9.71 -13.27 1.03
N ILE A 409 9.58 -12.80 -0.20
CA ILE A 409 9.98 -13.53 -1.41
C ILE A 409 11.41 -13.12 -1.78
N MET A 410 12.31 -14.09 -1.83
CA MET A 410 13.66 -13.89 -2.34
C MET A 410 13.64 -13.96 -3.87
N PRO A 411 14.27 -13.01 -4.58
CA PRO A 411 14.37 -13.10 -6.03
C PRO A 411 15.26 -14.27 -6.46
N ASP A 412 14.96 -14.87 -7.62
CA ASP A 412 15.82 -15.87 -8.25
C ASP A 412 17.11 -15.22 -8.77
N ILE A 413 17.00 -13.96 -9.22
CA ILE A 413 18.13 -13.15 -9.68
C ILE A 413 18.14 -11.84 -8.92
N PHE A 414 19.15 -11.66 -8.08
CA PHE A 414 19.34 -10.43 -7.32
C PHE A 414 19.90 -9.31 -8.21
N VAL A 415 19.27 -8.13 -8.15
CA VAL A 415 19.77 -6.91 -8.79
C VAL A 415 19.90 -5.83 -7.72
N PRO A 416 21.12 -5.37 -7.40
CA PRO A 416 21.34 -4.38 -6.35
C PRO A 416 20.76 -3.02 -6.71
N GLN A 417 20.42 -2.24 -5.68
CA GLN A 417 20.02 -0.84 -5.84
C GLN A 417 21.19 -0.03 -6.47
N ASP A 418 20.89 0.67 -7.55
CA ASP A 418 21.90 1.49 -8.23
C ASP A 418 22.10 2.84 -7.51
N THR A 419 23.25 3.01 -6.91
CA THR A 419 23.68 4.27 -6.28
C THR A 419 24.79 4.98 -7.05
N THR A 420 25.07 4.52 -8.27
CA THR A 420 26.13 5.08 -9.11
C THR A 420 25.90 6.57 -9.37
N GLY A 421 26.89 7.40 -9.05
CA GLY A 421 26.81 8.84 -9.25
C GLY A 421 25.95 9.59 -8.21
N MET A 422 25.39 8.93 -7.20
CA MET A 422 24.61 9.58 -6.16
C MET A 422 25.50 10.39 -5.20
N THR A 423 25.40 11.71 -5.27
CA THR A 423 26.15 12.63 -4.38
C THR A 423 25.24 13.22 -3.29
N SER A 424 25.86 13.81 -2.26
CA SER A 424 25.11 14.54 -1.22
C SER A 424 24.33 15.74 -1.79
N TYR A 425 24.86 16.39 -2.84
CA TYR A 425 24.17 17.48 -3.52
C TYR A 425 22.89 17.00 -4.22
N TYR A 426 22.97 15.88 -4.94
CA TYR A 426 21.79 15.25 -5.58
C TYR A 426 20.75 14.86 -4.54
N ARG A 427 21.15 14.14 -3.48
CA ARG A 427 20.23 13.75 -2.40
C ARG A 427 19.53 14.95 -1.75
N MET A 428 20.27 16.04 -1.47
CA MET A 428 19.66 17.26 -0.92
C MET A 428 18.65 17.90 -1.89
N ALA A 429 18.97 17.95 -3.18
CA ALA A 429 18.08 18.50 -4.20
C ALA A 429 16.77 17.72 -4.28
N VAL A 430 16.86 16.38 -4.32
CA VAL A 430 15.70 15.48 -4.39
C VAL A 430 14.89 15.53 -3.09
N ASN A 431 15.53 15.39 -1.91
CA ASN A 431 14.84 15.38 -0.62
C ASN A 431 14.12 16.71 -0.29
N ARG A 432 14.61 17.84 -0.84
CA ARG A 432 13.92 19.13 -0.77
C ARG A 432 12.84 19.31 -1.84
N GLY A 433 12.62 18.31 -2.71
CA GLY A 433 11.66 18.37 -3.81
C GLY A 433 12.01 19.41 -4.90
N LEU A 434 13.28 19.88 -4.95
CA LEU A 434 13.66 20.95 -5.86
C LEU A 434 13.64 20.51 -7.34
N THR A 435 13.92 19.24 -7.62
CA THR A 435 13.88 18.69 -8.97
C THR A 435 12.45 18.67 -9.52
N ILE A 436 11.48 18.26 -8.70
CA ILE A 436 10.06 18.25 -9.05
C ILE A 436 9.54 19.68 -9.24
N GLN A 437 9.86 20.58 -8.30
CA GLN A 437 9.45 21.99 -8.39
C GLN A 437 10.00 22.67 -9.63
N PHE A 438 11.27 22.43 -9.97
CA PHE A 438 11.88 22.97 -11.18
C PHE A 438 11.21 22.41 -12.44
N ALA A 439 11.07 21.08 -12.52
CA ALA A 439 10.47 20.43 -13.67
C ALA A 439 9.05 20.95 -13.93
N PHE A 440 8.26 21.14 -12.86
CA PHE A 440 6.95 21.74 -12.96
C PHE A 440 7.00 23.17 -13.48
N GLN A 441 7.83 24.04 -12.88
CA GLN A 441 7.97 25.43 -13.31
C GLN A 441 8.47 25.53 -14.76
N TYR A 442 9.41 24.66 -15.15
CA TYR A 442 9.91 24.59 -16.52
C TYR A 442 8.79 24.20 -17.49
N THR A 443 8.04 23.15 -17.14
CA THR A 443 6.90 22.70 -17.95
C THR A 443 5.86 23.80 -18.12
N ASP A 444 5.50 24.48 -17.03
CA ASP A 444 4.49 25.56 -17.06
C ASP A 444 4.92 26.69 -18.00
N ASN A 445 6.19 27.12 -17.92
CA ASN A 445 6.74 28.20 -18.73
C ASN A 445 6.90 27.86 -20.24
N HIS A 446 7.07 26.57 -20.57
CA HIS A 446 7.38 26.13 -21.94
C HIS A 446 6.30 25.21 -22.52
N ARG A 447 5.15 25.05 -21.85
CA ARG A 447 4.08 24.11 -22.25
C ARG A 447 3.65 24.30 -23.70
N ALA A 448 3.36 25.52 -24.12
CA ALA A 448 2.92 25.83 -25.50
C ALA A 448 3.96 25.40 -26.55
N GLU A 449 5.25 25.53 -26.25
CA GLU A 449 6.32 25.08 -27.13
C GLU A 449 6.46 23.56 -27.16
N MET A 450 6.29 22.89 -25.98
CA MET A 450 6.49 21.46 -25.85
C MET A 450 5.27 20.62 -26.31
N GLN A 451 4.07 21.20 -26.42
CA GLN A 451 2.85 20.50 -26.88
C GLN A 451 2.96 19.87 -28.28
N LYS A 452 3.88 20.33 -29.13
CA LYS A 452 4.13 19.75 -30.46
C LYS A 452 4.86 18.40 -30.42
N TYR A 453 5.44 18.01 -29.26
CA TYR A 453 6.16 16.75 -29.08
C TYR A 453 5.24 15.73 -28.41
N GLU A 454 4.68 14.83 -29.22
CA GLU A 454 3.66 13.86 -28.78
C GLU A 454 4.25 12.53 -28.27
N THR A 455 5.56 12.32 -28.49
CA THR A 455 6.25 11.09 -28.06
C THR A 455 7.37 11.41 -27.07
N GLU A 456 7.67 10.44 -26.17
CA GLU A 456 8.76 10.55 -25.22
C GLU A 456 10.09 10.86 -25.91
N GLU A 457 10.38 10.16 -27.00
CA GLU A 457 11.64 10.32 -27.74
C GLU A 457 11.80 11.71 -28.34
N SER A 458 10.74 12.24 -28.99
CA SER A 458 10.76 13.59 -29.59
C SER A 458 10.91 14.68 -28.53
N LEU A 459 10.21 14.55 -27.40
CA LEU A 459 10.32 15.49 -26.29
C LEU A 459 11.72 15.42 -25.63
N LEU A 460 12.27 14.21 -25.44
CA LEU A 460 13.62 14.03 -24.88
C LEU A 460 14.70 14.66 -25.77
N GLN A 461 14.59 14.52 -27.08
CA GLN A 461 15.52 15.19 -28.03
C GLN A 461 15.47 16.71 -27.87
N TYR A 462 14.30 17.31 -27.78
CA TYR A 462 14.15 18.73 -27.50
C TYR A 462 14.83 19.12 -26.17
N LEU A 463 14.54 18.40 -25.08
CA LEU A 463 15.05 18.71 -23.73
C LEU A 463 16.58 18.65 -23.65
N LYS A 464 17.22 17.71 -24.35
CA LYS A 464 18.70 17.61 -24.40
C LYS A 464 19.40 18.86 -24.93
N HIS A 465 18.72 19.68 -25.73
CA HIS A 465 19.25 20.94 -26.29
C HIS A 465 18.98 22.17 -25.40
N GLN A 466 18.28 22.01 -24.25
CA GLN A 466 17.78 23.15 -23.46
C GLN A 466 18.67 23.53 -22.26
N ASN A 467 19.84 22.92 -22.09
CA ASN A 467 20.72 23.18 -20.91
C ASN A 467 19.99 23.07 -19.56
N ILE A 468 19.08 22.12 -19.43
CA ILE A 468 18.18 21.93 -18.25
C ILE A 468 18.96 21.89 -16.94
N LEU A 469 20.11 21.19 -16.89
CA LEU A 469 20.92 21.07 -15.67
C LEU A 469 21.42 22.43 -15.16
N GLU A 470 21.85 23.31 -16.05
CA GLU A 470 22.32 24.65 -15.67
C GLU A 470 21.19 25.57 -15.23
N GLN A 471 20.03 25.45 -15.86
CA GLN A 471 18.82 26.16 -15.43
C GLN A 471 18.36 25.67 -14.06
N PHE A 472 18.37 24.36 -13.82
CA PHE A 472 18.12 23.77 -12.52
C PHE A 472 19.10 24.25 -11.46
N ALA A 473 20.39 24.30 -11.76
CA ALA A 473 21.39 24.74 -10.79
C ALA A 473 21.16 26.19 -10.30
N ARG A 474 20.77 27.10 -11.20
CA ARG A 474 20.38 28.48 -10.86
C ARG A 474 19.08 28.52 -10.03
N PHE A 475 18.09 27.72 -10.41
CA PHE A 475 16.85 27.61 -9.66
C PHE A 475 17.11 27.10 -8.23
N ALA A 476 17.90 26.03 -8.09
CA ALA A 476 18.22 25.43 -6.79
C ALA A 476 19.00 26.41 -5.89
N GLU A 477 19.91 27.20 -6.46
CA GLU A 477 20.65 28.23 -5.72
C GLU A 477 19.72 29.34 -5.22
N ASN A 478 18.78 29.81 -6.03
CA ASN A 478 17.75 30.77 -5.63
C ASN A 478 16.83 30.22 -4.53
N LYS A 479 16.66 28.89 -4.44
CA LYS A 479 15.94 28.19 -3.37
C LYS A 479 16.82 27.82 -2.17
N GLY A 480 18.03 28.37 -2.07
CA GLY A 480 18.96 28.19 -0.94
C GLY A 480 19.78 26.90 -0.96
N LEU A 481 19.85 26.19 -2.08
CA LEU A 481 20.79 25.08 -2.26
C LEU A 481 22.06 25.57 -2.93
N LYS A 482 23.08 25.95 -2.14
CA LYS A 482 24.35 26.49 -2.65
C LYS A 482 24.94 25.57 -3.71
N ARG A 483 25.25 26.13 -4.88
CA ARG A 483 25.81 25.41 -6.02
C ARG A 483 27.16 24.73 -5.69
N ARG A 484 27.32 23.47 -6.10
CA ARG A 484 28.51 22.64 -5.93
C ARG A 484 28.82 21.90 -7.23
N ASN A 485 29.52 22.54 -8.15
CA ASN A 485 29.75 22.04 -9.51
C ASN A 485 30.30 20.61 -9.55
N ILE A 486 31.36 20.28 -8.78
CA ILE A 486 31.96 18.95 -8.78
C ILE A 486 30.95 17.87 -8.44
N LEU A 487 30.11 18.08 -7.40
CA LEU A 487 29.12 17.13 -6.98
C LEU A 487 27.95 17.07 -7.97
N MET A 488 27.56 18.20 -8.53
CA MET A 488 26.48 18.30 -9.52
C MET A 488 26.85 17.52 -10.79
N TYR A 489 28.02 17.77 -11.37
CA TYR A 489 28.47 17.08 -12.58
C TYR A 489 28.75 15.58 -12.34
N LYS A 490 29.23 15.21 -11.14
CA LYS A 490 29.31 13.78 -10.77
C LYS A 490 27.94 13.07 -10.77
N SER A 491 26.86 13.81 -10.47
CA SER A 491 25.47 13.31 -10.51
C SER A 491 24.73 13.72 -11.77
N GLN A 492 25.40 14.22 -12.81
CA GLN A 492 24.74 14.77 -14.00
C GLN A 492 23.68 13.82 -14.58
N LYS A 493 24.06 12.56 -14.82
CA LYS A 493 23.14 11.56 -15.38
C LYS A 493 21.90 11.36 -14.50
N LEU A 494 22.06 11.34 -13.17
CA LEU A 494 20.92 11.22 -12.25
C LEU A 494 20.01 12.45 -12.28
N PHE A 495 20.61 13.66 -12.32
CA PHE A 495 19.85 14.88 -12.48
C PHE A 495 19.08 14.92 -13.80
N GLU A 496 19.76 14.62 -14.91
CA GLU A 496 19.13 14.59 -16.24
C GLU A 496 17.99 13.59 -16.28
N THR A 497 18.20 12.37 -15.78
CA THR A 497 17.14 11.35 -15.70
C THR A 497 15.95 11.84 -14.88
N ASN A 498 16.18 12.44 -13.71
CA ASN A 498 15.12 12.92 -12.84
C ASN A 498 14.40 14.15 -13.42
N LEU A 499 15.14 15.13 -13.93
CA LEU A 499 14.57 16.37 -14.48
C LEU A 499 13.77 16.10 -15.76
N TYR A 500 14.37 15.38 -16.72
CA TYR A 500 13.67 15.02 -17.97
C TYR A 500 12.48 14.14 -17.69
N GLY A 501 12.62 13.12 -16.81
CA GLY A 501 11.52 12.25 -16.43
C GLY A 501 10.33 13.04 -15.88
N ASN A 502 10.55 13.96 -14.92
CA ASN A 502 9.47 14.78 -14.39
C ASN A 502 8.83 15.70 -15.43
N ILE A 503 9.59 16.24 -16.37
CA ILE A 503 9.03 17.05 -17.46
C ILE A 503 8.20 16.16 -18.42
N ILE A 504 8.70 14.97 -18.77
CA ILE A 504 7.97 13.97 -19.57
C ILE A 504 6.66 13.59 -18.87
N TYR A 505 6.71 13.32 -17.55
CA TYR A 505 5.51 13.06 -16.77
C TYR A 505 4.47 14.19 -16.88
N ASN A 506 4.91 15.44 -16.73
CA ASN A 506 4.04 16.62 -16.76
C ASN A 506 3.42 16.87 -18.16
N MET A 507 4.06 16.40 -19.23
CA MET A 507 3.62 16.60 -20.62
C MET A 507 2.87 15.40 -21.19
N LEU A 508 3.37 14.17 -20.95
CA LEU A 508 2.93 12.96 -21.63
C LEU A 508 2.34 11.90 -20.66
N GLY A 509 2.41 12.15 -19.34
CA GLY A 509 1.82 11.28 -18.33
C GLY A 509 2.69 10.13 -17.87
N MET A 510 2.07 9.20 -17.08
CA MET A 510 2.76 8.17 -16.33
C MET A 510 3.40 7.09 -17.21
N GLU A 511 2.72 6.62 -18.26
CA GLU A 511 3.24 5.56 -19.14
C GLU A 511 4.55 6.02 -19.81
N ALA A 512 4.58 7.22 -20.40
CA ALA A 512 5.78 7.78 -21.02
C ALA A 512 6.93 8.03 -20.02
N TYR A 513 6.59 8.43 -18.78
CA TYR A 513 7.57 8.57 -17.70
C TYR A 513 8.24 7.24 -17.35
N ILE A 514 7.44 6.20 -17.17
CA ILE A 514 7.94 4.84 -16.85
C ILE A 514 8.76 4.30 -18.01
N GLU A 515 8.30 4.48 -19.25
CA GLU A 515 9.04 4.09 -20.46
C GLU A 515 10.43 4.74 -20.50
N TYR A 516 10.49 6.05 -20.26
CA TYR A 516 11.74 6.78 -20.20
C TYR A 516 12.71 6.24 -19.12
N LEU A 517 12.23 6.01 -17.90
CA LEU A 517 13.06 5.49 -16.81
C LEU A 517 13.57 4.07 -17.09
N ASN A 518 12.73 3.22 -17.66
CA ASN A 518 13.06 1.82 -17.92
C ASN A 518 14.17 1.63 -18.96
N LYS A 519 14.41 2.60 -19.84
CA LYS A 519 15.53 2.57 -20.80
C LYS A 519 16.90 2.44 -20.13
N SER A 520 17.03 2.85 -18.87
CA SER A 520 18.28 2.77 -18.10
C SER A 520 18.16 1.97 -16.80
N ASP A 521 17.00 1.39 -16.50
CA ASP A 521 16.76 0.61 -15.28
C ASP A 521 17.46 -0.74 -15.36
N LYS A 522 18.45 -0.97 -14.47
CA LYS A 522 19.24 -2.22 -14.46
C LYS A 522 18.40 -3.47 -14.23
N THR A 523 17.30 -3.37 -13.48
CA THR A 523 16.42 -4.50 -13.19
C THR A 523 15.60 -4.87 -14.43
N VAL A 524 15.10 -3.88 -15.15
CA VAL A 524 14.38 -4.07 -16.42
C VAL A 524 15.32 -4.61 -17.51
N LEU A 525 16.52 -4.05 -17.61
CA LEU A 525 17.53 -4.54 -18.58
C LEU A 525 17.94 -6.00 -18.27
N LYS A 526 18.03 -6.37 -16.98
CA LYS A 526 18.28 -7.77 -16.60
C LYS A 526 17.12 -8.70 -16.96
N ALA A 527 15.88 -8.22 -16.81
CA ALA A 527 14.72 -8.98 -17.25
C ALA A 527 14.68 -9.22 -18.76
N LEU A 528 15.04 -8.21 -19.55
CA LEU A 528 15.19 -8.35 -21.00
C LEU A 528 16.26 -9.38 -21.36
N GLU A 529 17.41 -9.34 -20.70
CA GLU A 529 18.50 -10.32 -20.91
C GLU A 529 18.03 -11.76 -20.65
N VAL A 530 17.26 -11.97 -19.57
CA VAL A 530 16.71 -13.30 -19.22
C VAL A 530 15.69 -13.78 -20.25
N LEU A 531 14.84 -12.90 -20.74
CA LEU A 531 13.86 -13.21 -21.77
C LEU A 531 14.55 -13.52 -23.11
N ASP A 532 15.52 -12.71 -23.53
CA ASP A 532 16.28 -12.92 -24.79
C ASP A 532 17.04 -14.25 -24.81
N LYS A 533 17.57 -14.68 -23.65
CA LYS A 533 18.25 -15.97 -23.50
C LYS A 533 17.29 -17.17 -23.40
N GLY A 534 15.98 -16.94 -23.30
CA GLY A 534 14.99 -17.99 -23.03
C GLY A 534 15.11 -18.62 -21.63
N GLU A 535 15.66 -17.89 -20.67
CA GLU A 535 15.90 -18.34 -19.29
C GLU A 535 14.79 -17.95 -18.32
N SER A 536 13.65 -17.47 -18.82
CA SER A 536 12.50 -17.07 -17.98
C SER A 536 11.80 -18.23 -17.28
N PHE A 537 11.96 -19.46 -17.78
CA PHE A 537 11.48 -20.68 -17.13
C PHE A 537 12.61 -21.28 -16.28
N PRO A 538 12.45 -21.34 -14.94
CA PRO A 538 13.44 -21.94 -14.07
C PRO A 538 13.70 -23.41 -14.40
N LYS A 539 14.94 -23.86 -14.17
CA LYS A 539 15.35 -25.25 -14.36
C LYS A 539 15.54 -25.95 -13.02
N ALA A 540 15.33 -27.26 -12.99
CA ALA A 540 15.66 -28.07 -11.85
C ALA A 540 17.17 -27.95 -11.52
N PRO A 541 17.55 -27.95 -10.22
CA PRO A 541 18.95 -27.93 -9.81
C PRO A 541 19.67 -29.21 -10.34
N GLU A 542 20.93 -29.05 -10.77
CA GLU A 542 21.73 -30.19 -11.31
C GLU A 542 22.06 -31.26 -10.27
N GLN A 543 22.00 -30.92 -8.97
CA GLN A 543 22.14 -31.87 -7.86
C GLN A 543 21.13 -31.51 -6.75
N PRO A 544 20.53 -32.52 -6.08
CA PRO A 544 19.73 -32.26 -4.88
C PRO A 544 20.62 -31.60 -3.80
N ILE A 545 20.15 -30.50 -3.23
CA ILE A 545 20.88 -29.86 -2.12
C ILE A 545 20.69 -30.72 -0.88
N GLU A 546 21.71 -31.48 -0.49
CA GLU A 546 21.70 -32.13 0.83
C GLU A 546 21.63 -31.06 1.93
N PRO A 547 20.70 -31.17 2.89
CA PRO A 547 20.66 -30.26 4.03
C PRO A 547 21.98 -30.40 4.79
N LYS A 548 22.75 -29.33 4.92
CA LYS A 548 23.90 -29.28 5.81
C LYS A 548 23.40 -29.46 7.25
N VAL A 549 23.45 -30.69 7.76
CA VAL A 549 23.28 -30.98 9.17
C VAL A 549 24.47 -30.35 9.88
N SER A 550 24.25 -29.25 10.60
CA SER A 550 25.24 -28.69 11.49
C SER A 550 25.39 -29.62 12.67
N ASP A 551 26.49 -30.36 12.72
CA ASP A 551 26.99 -31.03 13.91
C ASP A 551 27.39 -29.97 14.96
N GLU A 552 26.44 -29.46 15.72
CA GLU A 552 26.71 -28.75 16.96
C GLU A 552 26.45 -29.68 18.14
N GLY A 553 27.59 -30.19 18.61
CA GLY A 553 27.70 -31.04 19.78
C GLY A 553 27.03 -30.43 21.00
N THR A 554 26.28 -31.31 21.64
CA THR A 554 25.77 -31.23 23.01
C THR A 554 26.78 -30.62 23.99
N LYS A 555 26.62 -29.34 24.35
CA LYS A 555 27.17 -28.79 25.60
C LYS A 555 26.02 -28.40 26.51
N LYS A 556 25.82 -29.24 27.55
CA LYS A 556 25.03 -28.89 28.73
C LYS A 556 25.66 -27.65 29.37
N THR A 557 24.92 -26.56 29.48
CA THR A 557 25.29 -25.43 30.32
C THR A 557 24.29 -25.30 31.44
N THR A 558 24.78 -25.48 32.63
CA THR A 558 24.17 -25.25 33.94
C THR A 558 23.77 -23.79 34.08
N ALA A 559 22.58 -23.57 34.62
CA ALA A 559 22.06 -22.28 35.01
C ALA A 559 22.93 -21.60 36.10
N GLN A 560 23.26 -20.34 35.89
CA GLN A 560 23.60 -19.40 36.97
C GLN A 560 22.78 -18.11 36.77
N THR A 561 21.96 -17.86 37.78
CA THR A 561 21.27 -16.61 38.06
C THR A 561 22.26 -15.56 38.50
N ASP A 562 22.23 -14.34 37.91
CA ASP A 562 22.64 -13.14 38.65
C ASP A 562 22.00 -11.85 38.11
N SER A 563 21.31 -11.25 39.02
CA SER A 563 21.04 -9.86 39.42
C SER A 563 21.13 -8.69 38.41
N ALA A 564 20.06 -7.98 38.45
CA ALA A 564 19.75 -6.59 38.10
C ALA A 564 20.90 -5.55 38.05
N ARG A 565 20.94 -4.74 36.99
CA ARG A 565 21.40 -3.35 37.09
C ARG A 565 20.53 -2.43 36.23
N LYS A 566 19.93 -1.45 36.93
CA LYS A 566 19.21 -0.29 36.37
C LYS A 566 20.17 0.60 35.58
N ALA A 567 19.71 1.14 34.45
CA ALA A 567 20.31 2.30 33.77
C ALA A 567 19.24 3.36 33.44
N PRO A 568 19.57 4.65 33.45
CA PRO A 568 18.63 5.73 33.60
C PRO A 568 18.05 6.26 32.29
N SER A 569 16.81 6.77 32.39
CA SER A 569 16.05 7.48 31.37
C SER A 569 16.74 8.77 30.89
N ARG A 570 16.87 8.94 29.58
CA ARG A 570 17.04 10.25 28.96
C ARG A 570 15.96 10.45 27.89
N HIS A 571 15.03 11.34 28.18
CA HIS A 571 14.09 11.90 27.20
C HIS A 571 14.84 12.73 26.16
N HIS A 572 14.71 12.34 24.89
CA HIS A 572 14.91 13.26 23.77
C HIS A 572 13.66 13.20 22.90
N ARG A 573 12.92 14.31 22.88
CA ARG A 573 11.87 14.57 21.88
C ARG A 573 12.55 14.71 20.53
N ILE A 574 12.20 13.85 19.59
CA ILE A 574 12.49 14.01 18.16
C ILE A 574 11.16 14.25 17.47
N ASN A 575 11.02 15.42 16.87
CA ASN A 575 9.91 15.78 15.98
C ASN A 575 9.95 14.87 14.74
N ASN A 576 8.96 14.03 14.58
CA ASN A 576 8.77 13.22 13.38
C ASN A 576 7.93 14.01 12.36
N GLU A 577 8.57 14.59 11.36
CA GLU A 577 7.97 14.78 10.05
C GLU A 577 8.40 13.62 9.14
N VAL A 578 7.58 12.59 9.06
CA VAL A 578 7.72 11.53 8.05
C VAL A 578 6.89 11.95 6.83
N ARG A 579 7.57 12.37 5.77
CA ARG A 579 6.96 12.53 4.45
C ARG A 579 6.99 11.19 3.74
N CYS A 580 5.81 10.62 3.52
CA CYS A 580 5.63 9.49 2.62
C CYS A 580 5.92 9.92 1.18
N PHE A 581 6.84 9.20 0.52
CA PHE A 581 6.99 9.24 -0.93
C PHE A 581 6.18 8.08 -1.53
N ALA A 582 5.24 8.44 -2.41
CA ALA A 582 4.67 7.55 -3.41
C ALA A 582 5.55 7.62 -4.66
#